data_ca793254e1965a5702f60de10d556459
#
_entry.id   ca793254e1965a5702f60de10d556459
#
_cell.length_a   1.000
_cell.length_b   1.000
_cell.length_c   1.000
_cell.angle_alpha   90.00
_cell.angle_beta   90.00
_cell.angle_gamma   90.00
#
_symmetry.space_group_name_H-M   'P 1'
#
loop_
_entity.id
_entity.type
_entity.pdbx_description
1 polymer ?
#
loop_
_entity_poly.entity_id
_entity_poly.type
_entity_poly.pdbx_seq_one_letter_code
_entity_poly.pdbx_strand_id
1 'polypeptide(L)'
;MKKQQRIEEILLSLKKCDYLSREQLQKMHDLGQDRNAQRVLSNMSEYISHFTEERKKVYYLNAAGREMVQSEKVRKKTALVNHYLMRNDLYIHLKRPSSWKNEIKIALNDMSLIADAAFISNKLHHFIEIDYKQSMSKNIQKIKKYKQLAALNPKFALIWVTTTPYRKKKIESLCEGLKGRVFLWEDIK
;
A
#
# COMPACT_ATOMS: atom_id res chain seq x y z
N MET A 1 -13.87 -12.72 24.31
CA MET A 1 -12.88 -11.63 24.14
C MET A 1 -11.95 -11.85 22.94
N LYS A 2 -11.14 -12.90 22.85
CA LYS A 2 -10.17 -13.09 21.74
C LYS A 2 -10.76 -13.08 20.31
N LYS A 3 -11.99 -13.60 20.09
CA LYS A 3 -12.61 -13.65 18.74
C LYS A 3 -13.04 -12.27 18.27
N GLN A 4 -13.68 -11.48 19.12
CA GLN A 4 -14.15 -10.12 18.79
C GLN A 4 -12.99 -9.17 18.54
N GLN A 5 -11.96 -9.23 19.38
CA GLN A 5 -10.73 -8.45 19.19
C GLN A 5 -10.06 -8.73 17.84
N ARG A 6 -9.97 -10.01 17.42
CA ARG A 6 -9.42 -10.38 16.11
C ARG A 6 -10.24 -9.81 14.95
N ILE A 7 -11.57 -9.83 15.06
CA ILE A 7 -12.46 -9.22 14.04
C ILE A 7 -12.13 -7.72 13.91
N GLU A 8 -12.10 -7.00 15.01
CA GLU A 8 -11.79 -5.58 15.02
C GLU A 8 -10.42 -5.26 14.42
N GLU A 9 -9.38 -6.02 14.77
CA GLU A 9 -8.03 -5.85 14.22
C GLU A 9 -7.99 -6.05 12.70
N ILE A 10 -8.71 -7.05 12.16
CA ILE A 10 -8.83 -7.28 10.73
C ILE A 10 -9.54 -6.12 10.05
N LEU A 11 -10.64 -5.61 10.63
CA LEU A 11 -11.39 -4.49 10.08
C LEU A 11 -10.56 -3.19 10.10
N LEU A 12 -9.79 -2.93 11.15
CA LEU A 12 -8.87 -1.80 11.22
C LEU A 12 -7.75 -1.89 10.18
N SER A 13 -7.28 -3.10 9.89
CA SER A 13 -6.30 -3.32 8.81
C SER A 13 -6.92 -3.03 7.44
N LEU A 14 -8.16 -3.44 7.19
CA LEU A 14 -8.88 -3.12 5.95
C LEU A 14 -9.20 -1.63 5.84
N LYS A 15 -9.52 -0.95 6.95
CA LYS A 15 -9.66 0.52 6.98
C LYS A 15 -8.37 1.22 6.55
N LYS A 16 -7.22 0.74 7.04
CA LYS A 16 -5.91 1.32 6.73
C LYS A 16 -5.42 1.02 5.32
N CYS A 17 -5.65 -0.21 4.85
CA CYS A 17 -5.07 -0.73 3.60
C CYS A 17 -6.00 -0.61 2.40
N ASP A 18 -7.27 -0.25 2.59
CA ASP A 18 -8.34 -0.17 1.59
C ASP A 18 -8.77 -1.55 1.05
N TYR A 19 -7.83 -2.36 0.59
CA TYR A 19 -8.01 -3.73 0.06
C TYR A 19 -6.91 -4.63 0.60
N LEU A 20 -7.23 -5.86 0.96
CA LEU A 20 -6.23 -6.86 1.32
C LEU A 20 -6.57 -8.20 0.66
N SER A 21 -5.56 -8.86 0.12
CA SER A 21 -5.70 -10.25 -0.31
C SER A 21 -5.79 -11.19 0.90
N ARG A 22 -6.24 -12.43 0.67
CA ARG A 22 -6.23 -13.45 1.73
C ARG A 22 -4.83 -13.65 2.29
N GLU A 23 -3.82 -13.73 1.41
CA GLU A 23 -2.42 -13.95 1.81
C GLU A 23 -1.88 -12.77 2.65
N GLN A 24 -2.25 -11.54 2.31
CA GLN A 24 -1.89 -10.36 3.12
C GLN A 24 -2.54 -10.41 4.50
N LEU A 25 -3.83 -10.77 4.59
CA LEU A 25 -4.54 -10.94 5.85
C LEU A 25 -3.95 -12.08 6.69
N GLN A 26 -3.55 -13.19 6.07
CA GLN A 26 -2.84 -14.29 6.74
C GLN A 26 -1.54 -13.81 7.40
N LYS A 27 -0.71 -13.07 6.65
CA LYS A 27 0.56 -12.51 7.15
C LYS A 27 0.38 -11.48 8.26
N MET A 28 -0.69 -10.67 8.18
CA MET A 28 -0.94 -9.58 9.13
C MET A 28 -1.52 -10.07 10.46
N HIS A 29 -2.33 -11.12 10.44
CA HIS A 29 -3.16 -11.56 11.56
C HIS A 29 -2.94 -13.01 11.99
N ASP A 30 -1.88 -13.64 11.45
CA ASP A 30 -1.54 -15.04 11.75
C ASP A 30 -2.77 -15.98 11.63
N LEU A 31 -3.43 -15.92 10.46
CA LEU A 31 -4.63 -16.73 10.22
C LEU A 31 -4.31 -18.18 9.87
N GLY A 32 -3.05 -18.60 9.93
CA GLY A 32 -2.60 -19.94 9.63
C GLY A 32 -2.76 -20.33 8.16
N GLN A 33 -3.04 -21.60 7.89
CA GLN A 33 -3.17 -22.13 6.53
C GLN A 33 -4.46 -21.65 5.84
N ASP A 34 -4.50 -21.76 4.53
CA ASP A 34 -5.57 -21.31 3.63
C ASP A 34 -6.98 -21.67 4.11
N ARG A 35 -7.17 -22.94 4.54
CA ARG A 35 -8.47 -23.43 5.01
C ARG A 35 -8.96 -22.66 6.24
N ASN A 36 -8.07 -22.40 7.20
CA ASN A 36 -8.43 -21.65 8.40
C ASN A 36 -8.68 -20.17 8.09
N ALA A 37 -7.81 -19.55 7.30
CA ALA A 37 -7.99 -18.16 6.85
C ALA A 37 -9.33 -17.98 6.12
N GLN A 38 -9.67 -18.89 5.20
CA GLN A 38 -10.95 -18.86 4.50
C GLN A 38 -12.13 -18.97 5.46
N ARG A 39 -12.08 -19.89 6.44
CA ARG A 39 -13.12 -20.05 7.45
C ARG A 39 -13.29 -18.79 8.30
N VAL A 40 -12.18 -18.20 8.78
CA VAL A 40 -12.22 -16.96 9.56
C VAL A 40 -12.85 -15.82 8.76
N LEU A 41 -12.41 -15.60 7.51
CA LEU A 41 -12.90 -14.51 6.66
C LEU A 41 -14.34 -14.75 6.20
N SER A 42 -14.78 -15.99 5.97
CA SER A 42 -16.19 -16.32 5.68
C SER A 42 -17.09 -16.00 6.86
N ASN A 43 -16.64 -16.23 8.10
CA ASN A 43 -17.40 -15.88 9.30
C ASN A 43 -17.52 -14.36 9.56
N MET A 44 -16.81 -13.56 8.76
CA MET A 44 -16.85 -12.09 8.82
C MET A 44 -17.70 -11.47 7.70
N SER A 45 -18.48 -12.25 6.96
CA SER A 45 -19.31 -11.77 5.82
C SER A 45 -20.29 -10.65 6.18
N GLU A 46 -20.65 -10.51 7.44
CA GLU A 46 -21.43 -9.38 7.97
C GLU A 46 -20.69 -8.05 7.81
N TYR A 47 -19.35 -8.02 7.90
CA TYR A 47 -18.53 -6.80 7.95
C TYR A 47 -17.68 -6.57 6.71
N ILE A 48 -17.37 -7.62 5.95
CA ILE A 48 -16.48 -7.56 4.80
C ILE A 48 -17.13 -8.12 3.55
N SER A 49 -16.85 -7.51 2.42
CA SER A 49 -17.14 -8.04 1.09
C SER A 49 -15.84 -8.46 0.41
N HIS A 50 -15.96 -9.26 -0.64
CA HIS A 50 -14.80 -9.64 -1.46
C HIS A 50 -15.17 -9.73 -2.94
N PHE A 51 -14.16 -9.67 -3.79
CA PHE A 51 -14.22 -10.02 -5.21
C PHE A 51 -12.98 -10.81 -5.59
N THR A 52 -13.01 -11.42 -6.77
CA THR A 52 -11.86 -12.14 -7.31
C THR A 52 -11.11 -11.28 -8.31
N GLU A 53 -9.78 -11.19 -8.14
CA GLU A 53 -8.85 -10.57 -9.07
C GLU A 53 -7.68 -11.53 -9.32
N GLU A 54 -7.40 -11.86 -10.58
CA GLU A 54 -6.32 -12.79 -10.97
C GLU A 54 -6.32 -14.09 -10.12
N ARG A 55 -7.49 -14.70 -9.95
CA ARG A 55 -7.74 -15.92 -9.12
C ARG A 55 -7.53 -15.74 -7.60
N LYS A 56 -7.30 -14.52 -7.10
CA LYS A 56 -7.15 -14.22 -5.67
C LYS A 56 -8.38 -13.52 -5.13
N LYS A 57 -8.83 -13.91 -3.95
CA LYS A 57 -9.86 -13.17 -3.21
C LYS A 57 -9.26 -11.92 -2.60
N VAL A 58 -9.88 -10.79 -2.87
CA VAL A 58 -9.54 -9.47 -2.32
C VAL A 58 -10.71 -8.97 -1.48
N TYR A 59 -10.42 -8.63 -0.25
CA TYR A 59 -11.39 -8.23 0.76
C TYR A 59 -11.37 -6.73 0.99
N TYR A 60 -12.52 -6.16 1.33
CA TYR A 60 -12.70 -4.76 1.69
C TYR A 60 -13.90 -4.61 2.64
N LEU A 61 -13.99 -3.47 3.33
CA LEU A 61 -15.09 -3.19 4.26
C LEU A 61 -16.40 -2.97 3.50
N ASN A 62 -17.47 -3.68 3.90
CA ASN A 62 -18.84 -3.37 3.49
C ASN A 62 -19.43 -2.24 4.37
N ALA A 63 -20.72 -1.97 4.29
CA ALA A 63 -21.36 -0.90 5.06
C ALA A 63 -21.23 -1.10 6.57
N ALA A 64 -21.59 -2.28 7.08
CA ALA A 64 -21.50 -2.61 8.50
C ALA A 64 -20.05 -2.60 9.02
N GLY A 65 -19.10 -3.11 8.23
CA GLY A 65 -17.68 -3.06 8.61
C GLY A 65 -17.13 -1.63 8.65
N ARG A 66 -17.56 -0.76 7.75
CA ARG A 66 -17.18 0.67 7.80
C ARG A 66 -17.73 1.37 9.05
N GLU A 67 -18.98 1.11 9.37
CA GLU A 67 -19.63 1.65 10.57
C GLU A 67 -18.88 1.21 11.83
N MET A 68 -18.59 -0.09 11.95
CA MET A 68 -17.89 -0.64 13.12
C MET A 68 -16.53 0.00 13.39
N VAL A 69 -15.78 0.37 12.34
CA VAL A 69 -14.44 1.00 12.48
C VAL A 69 -14.44 2.48 12.14
N GLN A 70 -15.61 3.11 12.01
CA GLN A 70 -15.76 4.54 11.69
C GLN A 70 -14.95 4.95 10.44
N SER A 71 -15.19 4.23 9.33
CA SER A 71 -14.55 4.51 8.04
C SER A 71 -15.52 5.12 7.05
N GLU A 72 -15.23 6.32 6.56
CA GLU A 72 -16.01 7.01 5.53
C GLU A 72 -15.73 6.49 4.11
N LYS A 73 -14.58 5.82 3.91
CA LYS A 73 -14.14 5.38 2.58
C LYS A 73 -14.97 4.21 2.07
N VAL A 74 -15.81 4.45 1.07
CA VAL A 74 -16.54 3.40 0.34
C VAL A 74 -15.62 2.78 -0.71
N ARG A 75 -15.44 1.46 -0.66
CA ARG A 75 -14.65 0.69 -1.62
C ARG A 75 -15.53 -0.24 -2.44
N LYS A 76 -15.19 -0.39 -3.73
CA LYS A 76 -15.81 -1.29 -4.71
C LYS A 76 -14.71 -1.94 -5.54
N LYS A 77 -15.04 -2.94 -6.35
CA LYS A 77 -14.08 -3.48 -7.33
C LYS A 77 -13.54 -2.35 -8.22
N THR A 78 -12.23 -2.31 -8.40
CA THR A 78 -11.53 -1.27 -9.18
C THR A 78 -10.40 -1.87 -10.00
N ALA A 79 -10.11 -1.29 -11.16
CA ALA A 79 -8.95 -1.66 -11.97
C ALA A 79 -7.59 -1.34 -11.28
N LEU A 80 -7.62 -0.52 -10.23
CA LEU A 80 -6.42 -0.15 -9.46
C LEU A 80 -6.11 -1.12 -8.31
N VAL A 81 -6.86 -2.22 -8.16
CA VAL A 81 -6.71 -3.10 -6.99
C VAL A 81 -5.29 -3.64 -6.82
N ASN A 82 -4.62 -4.03 -7.89
CA ASN A 82 -3.24 -4.52 -7.82
C ASN A 82 -2.24 -3.44 -7.39
N HIS A 83 -2.51 -2.17 -7.70
CA HIS A 83 -1.73 -1.05 -7.17
C HIS A 83 -1.86 -0.96 -5.63
N TYR A 84 -3.07 -1.11 -5.09
CA TYR A 84 -3.27 -1.16 -3.64
C TYR A 84 -2.62 -2.38 -2.99
N LEU A 85 -2.77 -3.56 -3.59
CA LEU A 85 -2.14 -4.78 -3.07
C LEU A 85 -0.62 -4.67 -3.03
N MET A 86 -0.01 -4.14 -4.09
CA MET A 86 1.42 -3.90 -4.19
C MET A 86 1.94 -2.90 -3.13
N ARG A 87 1.18 -1.82 -2.87
CA ARG A 87 1.45 -0.89 -1.78
C ARG A 87 1.41 -1.57 -0.42
N ASN A 88 0.42 -2.42 -0.21
CA ASN A 88 0.21 -3.12 1.05
C ASN A 88 1.24 -4.24 1.28
N ASP A 89 1.74 -4.90 0.23
CA ASP A 89 2.86 -5.83 0.35
C ASP A 89 4.12 -5.10 0.85
N LEU A 90 4.40 -3.90 0.34
CA LEU A 90 5.50 -3.09 0.86
C LEU A 90 5.28 -2.69 2.33
N TYR A 91 4.06 -2.30 2.70
CA TYR A 91 3.72 -1.98 4.08
C TYR A 91 3.99 -3.17 5.03
N ILE A 92 3.62 -4.38 4.63
CA ILE A 92 3.86 -5.61 5.38
C ILE A 92 5.36 -5.94 5.41
N HIS A 93 6.04 -5.86 4.28
CA HIS A 93 7.49 -6.10 4.16
C HIS A 93 8.31 -5.18 5.08
N LEU A 94 7.93 -3.92 5.18
CA LEU A 94 8.54 -2.93 6.08
C LEU A 94 8.09 -3.06 7.55
N LYS A 95 7.47 -4.18 7.94
CA LYS A 95 7.01 -4.47 9.32
C LYS A 95 5.96 -3.48 9.83
N ARG A 96 5.13 -2.97 8.92
CA ARG A 96 3.95 -2.13 9.23
C ARG A 96 4.28 -0.87 10.04
N PRO A 97 5.07 0.06 9.52
CA PRO A 97 5.42 1.28 10.25
C PRO A 97 4.17 1.99 10.82
N SER A 98 4.19 2.34 12.10
CA SER A 98 3.05 2.97 12.78
C SER A 98 2.67 4.32 12.18
N SER A 99 3.67 5.08 11.71
CA SER A 99 3.50 6.39 11.06
C SER A 99 3.06 6.31 9.59
N TRP A 100 2.83 5.11 9.03
CA TRP A 100 2.41 4.93 7.65
C TRP A 100 1.08 5.64 7.37
N LYS A 101 1.05 6.44 6.30
CA LYS A 101 -0.14 7.12 5.77
C LYS A 101 -0.21 6.93 4.27
N ASN A 102 -1.41 6.70 3.73
CA ASN A 102 -1.65 6.54 2.30
C ASN A 102 -1.97 7.89 1.65
N GLU A 103 -1.66 8.04 0.36
CA GLU A 103 -2.09 9.15 -0.50
C GLU A 103 -1.72 10.52 0.10
N ILE A 104 -0.41 10.73 0.35
CA ILE A 104 0.09 11.94 0.98
C ILE A 104 0.33 13.02 -0.06
N LYS A 105 -0.38 14.14 0.06
CA LYS A 105 -0.10 15.34 -0.73
C LYS A 105 1.14 16.05 -0.17
N ILE A 106 2.12 16.25 -1.04
CA ILE A 106 3.32 17.02 -0.78
C ILE A 106 3.18 18.33 -1.58
N ALA A 107 3.21 19.45 -0.90
CA ALA A 107 3.14 20.77 -1.52
C ALA A 107 4.36 21.58 -1.09
N LEU A 108 5.04 22.21 -2.05
CA LEU A 108 6.18 23.08 -1.80
C LEU A 108 6.22 24.15 -2.89
N ASN A 109 6.06 25.41 -2.51
CA ASN A 109 5.86 26.53 -3.44
C ASN A 109 4.69 26.23 -4.41
N ASP A 110 4.89 26.44 -5.70
CA ASP A 110 3.89 26.16 -6.76
C ASP A 110 3.84 24.69 -7.20
N MET A 111 4.69 23.82 -6.58
CA MET A 111 4.74 22.41 -6.91
C MET A 111 3.88 21.59 -5.95
N SER A 112 3.09 20.67 -6.51
CA SER A 112 2.44 19.65 -5.73
C SER A 112 2.58 18.27 -6.37
N LEU A 113 2.65 17.24 -5.54
CA LEU A 113 2.59 15.84 -5.95
C LEU A 113 1.89 15.02 -4.87
N ILE A 114 1.38 13.85 -5.24
CA ILE A 114 0.78 12.90 -4.31
C ILE A 114 1.65 11.65 -4.32
N ALA A 115 2.23 11.31 -3.16
CA ALA A 115 2.88 10.03 -2.94
C ALA A 115 1.83 8.96 -2.61
N ASP A 116 2.01 7.74 -3.10
CA ASP A 116 1.06 6.64 -2.86
C ASP A 116 1.00 6.25 -1.37
N ALA A 117 2.09 6.45 -0.65
CA ALA A 117 2.15 6.41 0.81
C ALA A 117 3.37 7.16 1.33
N ALA A 118 3.42 7.37 2.65
CA ALA A 118 4.62 7.85 3.34
C ALA A 118 4.67 7.31 4.77
N PHE A 119 5.89 7.23 5.32
CA PHE A 119 6.12 6.96 6.74
C PHE A 119 7.38 7.67 7.23
N ILE A 120 7.57 7.73 8.54
CA ILE A 120 8.75 8.32 9.17
C ILE A 120 9.52 7.20 9.88
N SER A 121 10.81 7.12 9.60
CA SER A 121 11.75 6.26 10.31
C SER A 121 13.07 7.00 10.51
N ASN A 122 13.64 6.89 11.71
CA ASN A 122 14.89 7.60 12.07
C ASN A 122 14.89 9.10 11.74
N LYS A 123 13.78 9.78 12.01
CA LYS A 123 13.55 11.20 11.70
C LYS A 123 13.62 11.56 10.20
N LEU A 124 13.58 10.55 9.32
CA LEU A 124 13.57 10.71 7.87
C LEU A 124 12.19 10.38 7.31
N HIS A 125 11.66 11.24 6.46
CA HIS A 125 10.46 10.96 5.69
C HIS A 125 10.79 9.98 4.57
N HIS A 126 9.97 8.92 4.43
CA HIS A 126 10.04 7.98 3.32
C HIS A 126 8.78 8.13 2.48
N PHE A 127 8.92 8.57 1.23
CA PHE A 127 7.83 8.63 0.26
C PHE A 127 7.82 7.37 -0.59
N ILE A 128 6.64 6.85 -0.83
CA ILE A 128 6.41 5.56 -1.52
C ILE A 128 5.71 5.82 -2.84
N GLU A 129 6.20 5.19 -3.89
CA GLU A 129 5.63 5.19 -5.23
C GLU A 129 5.44 3.78 -5.76
N ILE A 130 4.26 3.50 -6.28
CA ILE A 130 3.86 2.20 -6.78
C ILE A 130 3.70 2.25 -8.30
N ASP A 131 4.61 1.59 -8.98
CA ASP A 131 4.66 1.52 -10.43
C ASP A 131 4.01 0.23 -10.96
N TYR A 132 2.67 0.15 -10.87
CA TYR A 132 1.88 -0.92 -11.43
C TYR A 132 1.19 -0.44 -12.72
N LYS A 133 1.60 -0.94 -13.89
CA LYS A 133 1.03 -0.59 -15.22
C LYS A 133 1.01 0.91 -15.56
N GLN A 134 1.69 1.75 -14.81
CA GLN A 134 1.79 3.17 -15.09
C GLN A 134 2.74 3.45 -16.27
N SER A 135 2.44 4.45 -17.09
CA SER A 135 3.37 4.83 -18.18
C SER A 135 4.69 5.37 -17.61
N MET A 136 5.80 5.03 -18.25
CA MET A 136 7.12 5.52 -17.80
C MET A 136 7.22 7.06 -17.88
N SER A 137 6.50 7.71 -18.79
CA SER A 137 6.43 9.17 -18.88
C SER A 137 5.88 9.81 -17.60
N LYS A 138 4.85 9.22 -16.99
CA LYS A 138 4.32 9.66 -15.69
C LYS A 138 5.35 9.49 -14.57
N ASN A 139 6.07 8.36 -14.56
CA ASN A 139 7.14 8.14 -13.58
C ASN A 139 8.26 9.18 -13.74
N ILE A 140 8.69 9.48 -14.97
CA ILE A 140 9.68 10.50 -15.25
C ILE A 140 9.25 11.86 -14.72
N GLN A 141 8.01 12.27 -14.97
CA GLN A 141 7.47 13.55 -14.48
C GLN A 141 7.45 13.59 -12.95
N LYS A 142 7.06 12.48 -12.30
CA LYS A 142 7.02 12.38 -10.85
C LYS A 142 8.43 12.44 -10.23
N ILE A 143 9.39 11.74 -10.82
CA ILE A 143 10.81 11.77 -10.41
C ILE A 143 11.41 13.17 -10.55
N LYS A 144 11.09 13.89 -11.64
CA LYS A 144 11.52 15.30 -11.80
C LYS A 144 11.05 16.17 -10.63
N LYS A 145 9.79 16.02 -10.20
CA LYS A 145 9.26 16.74 -9.02
C LYS A 145 9.99 16.34 -7.73
N TYR A 146 10.31 15.07 -7.54
CA TYR A 146 11.12 14.65 -6.38
C TYR A 146 12.54 15.21 -6.41
N LYS A 147 13.16 15.33 -7.58
CA LYS A 147 14.47 16.01 -7.72
C LYS A 147 14.38 17.49 -7.37
N GLN A 148 13.32 18.19 -7.79
CA GLN A 148 13.06 19.57 -7.38
C GLN A 148 12.84 19.67 -5.86
N LEU A 149 12.06 18.76 -5.28
CA LEU A 149 11.87 18.69 -3.84
C LEU A 149 13.18 18.46 -3.09
N ALA A 150 14.04 17.56 -3.57
CA ALA A 150 15.33 17.26 -2.97
C ALA A 150 16.30 18.45 -3.01
N ALA A 151 16.26 19.26 -4.05
CA ALA A 151 17.07 20.48 -4.15
C ALA A 151 16.68 21.51 -3.08
N LEU A 152 15.41 21.55 -2.65
CA LEU A 152 14.91 22.47 -1.63
C LEU A 152 14.95 21.87 -0.21
N ASN A 153 14.70 20.59 -0.08
CA ASN A 153 14.73 19.86 1.19
C ASN A 153 15.15 18.41 0.99
N PRO A 154 16.43 18.07 1.19
CA PRO A 154 16.97 16.73 0.95
C PRO A 154 16.64 15.72 2.07
N LYS A 155 15.87 16.11 3.10
CA LYS A 155 15.59 15.27 4.29
C LYS A 155 14.47 14.25 4.04
N PHE A 156 14.53 13.50 2.94
CA PHE A 156 13.65 12.38 2.67
C PHE A 156 14.35 11.25 1.92
N ALA A 157 13.74 10.10 1.87
CA ALA A 157 14.10 8.99 1.00
C ALA A 157 12.90 8.59 0.14
N LEU A 158 13.15 8.16 -1.10
CA LEU A 158 12.14 7.74 -2.05
C LEU A 158 12.21 6.24 -2.26
N ILE A 159 11.10 5.54 -2.03
CA ILE A 159 10.99 4.10 -2.23
C ILE A 159 10.01 3.84 -3.38
N TRP A 160 10.49 3.12 -4.37
CA TRP A 160 9.66 2.64 -5.48
C TRP A 160 9.42 1.14 -5.36
N VAL A 161 8.22 0.71 -5.77
CA VAL A 161 7.95 -0.70 -6.06
C VAL A 161 7.50 -0.81 -7.50
N THR A 162 8.07 -1.74 -8.25
CA THR A 162 7.77 -1.96 -9.67
C THR A 162 7.63 -3.45 -9.99
N THR A 163 7.16 -3.77 -11.19
CA THR A 163 6.75 -5.15 -11.56
C THR A 163 7.80 -5.93 -12.36
N THR A 164 8.79 -5.28 -12.98
CA THR A 164 9.77 -5.96 -13.83
C THR A 164 11.21 -5.47 -13.61
N PRO A 165 12.23 -6.32 -13.79
CA PRO A 165 13.63 -5.94 -13.71
C PRO A 165 14.01 -4.78 -14.64
N TYR A 166 13.44 -4.75 -15.86
CA TYR A 166 13.64 -3.65 -16.80
C TYR A 166 13.15 -2.31 -16.24
N ARG A 167 11.94 -2.28 -15.68
CA ARG A 167 11.38 -1.06 -15.08
C ARG A 167 12.18 -0.64 -13.85
N LYS A 168 12.62 -1.61 -13.04
CA LYS A 168 13.47 -1.36 -11.87
C LYS A 168 14.74 -0.62 -12.28
N LYS A 169 15.53 -1.17 -13.21
CA LYS A 169 16.77 -0.53 -13.73
C LYS A 169 16.49 0.88 -14.26
N LYS A 170 15.38 1.06 -15.00
CA LYS A 170 15.02 2.37 -15.56
C LYS A 170 14.69 3.38 -14.47
N ILE A 171 13.93 3.00 -13.46
CA ILE A 171 13.58 3.88 -12.33
C ILE A 171 14.82 4.18 -11.48
N GLU A 172 15.68 3.19 -11.20
CA GLU A 172 16.97 3.40 -10.50
C GLU A 172 17.84 4.45 -11.20
N SER A 173 18.05 4.30 -12.52
CA SER A 173 18.79 5.29 -13.32
C SER A 173 18.16 6.68 -13.28
N LEU A 174 16.84 6.78 -13.37
CA LEU A 174 16.11 8.06 -13.30
C LEU A 174 16.21 8.71 -11.91
N CYS A 175 16.26 7.91 -10.85
CA CYS A 175 16.38 8.35 -9.46
C CYS A 175 17.83 8.63 -9.02
N GLU A 176 18.81 8.51 -9.92
CA GLU A 176 20.20 8.85 -9.60
C GLU A 176 20.30 10.22 -8.97
N GLY A 177 21.05 10.31 -7.84
CA GLY A 177 21.15 11.50 -7.00
C GLY A 177 20.05 11.65 -5.94
N LEU A 178 18.98 10.83 -5.96
CA LEU A 178 18.00 10.77 -4.90
C LEU A 178 18.32 9.65 -3.91
N LYS A 179 18.18 9.94 -2.62
CA LYS A 179 18.26 8.91 -1.58
C LYS A 179 17.04 8.00 -1.66
N GLY A 180 17.25 6.68 -1.69
CA GLY A 180 16.11 5.75 -1.71
C GLY A 180 16.45 4.36 -2.24
N ARG A 181 15.39 3.62 -2.62
CA ARG A 181 15.51 2.24 -3.09
C ARG A 181 14.36 1.87 -4.03
N VAL A 182 14.62 0.99 -4.98
CA VAL A 182 13.61 0.40 -5.86
C VAL A 182 13.50 -1.10 -5.58
N PHE A 183 12.29 -1.56 -5.25
CA PHE A 183 11.97 -2.98 -5.04
C PHE A 183 11.27 -3.57 -6.26
N LEU A 184 11.50 -4.83 -6.53
CA LEU A 184 10.58 -5.63 -7.33
C LEU A 184 9.44 -6.12 -6.44
N TRP A 185 8.22 -6.11 -6.96
CA TRP A 185 7.07 -6.59 -6.22
C TRP A 185 7.22 -8.06 -5.80
N GLU A 186 7.82 -8.89 -6.63
CA GLU A 186 8.06 -10.30 -6.30
C GLU A 186 8.98 -10.51 -5.10
N ASP A 187 9.95 -9.62 -4.89
CA ASP A 187 10.92 -9.70 -3.79
C ASP A 187 10.30 -9.35 -2.41
N ILE A 188 9.10 -8.78 -2.38
CA ILE A 188 8.46 -8.26 -1.15
C ILE A 188 7.11 -8.89 -0.83
N LYS A 189 6.63 -9.81 -1.67
CA LYS A 189 5.37 -10.56 -1.46
C LYS A 189 5.40 -11.53 -0.27
#